data_e9574f72c4b186b17318c4b34aff4537
#
_entry.id   e9574f72c4b186b17318c4b34aff4537
#
_cell.length_a   1.000
_cell.length_b   1.000
_cell.length_c   1.000
_cell.angle_alpha   90.00
_cell.angle_beta   90.00
_cell.angle_gamma   90.00
#
_symmetry.space_group_name_H-M   'P 1'
#
loop_
_entity.id
_entity.type
_entity.pdbx_description
1 polymer ?
#
loop_
_entity_poly.entity_id
_entity_poly.type
_entity_poly.pdbx_seq_one_letter_code
_entity_poly.pdbx_strand_id
1 'polypeptide(L)'
;NDPVHTPNLNSFAREALVLSSAQSNCPLSSPHRGMLLTGMYPNKSGIPLNCNSNRPISSLRADVDCIGDVFNKSGYDCAYFGKLHADFPTPNDPQRPGHYVEDRIPAWDAYTPKERRHGFNYWYSYGTFDEHKNPRYWDTDGNRHDPKEWSPLHESKMVVSYLKNEGNVRDPKKPFFIMVGMNPPHSPYRSLDDCMEEDFNLYKDQPLDSLLIRPNADKKREKAESVRYYFASVTGVDRAFGQILEALKEMGLDKNTIVIFASDHGETMCSQFTDDPKNSPYSESMNIPFLVRYPGHIQPRVDNLLMSAPDIMPTVLGLCGLGDSIPSNVQGRNWAPLFFDEKAEIERPGGALYIQNLDGEKDADGKVQTYFPSSRGYKTARYTLAFYIDK
;
A
#
# COMPACT_ATOMS: atom_id res chain seq x y z
N ASN A 1 13.55 1.18 -14.77
CA ASN A 1 12.16 1.48 -15.12
C ASN A 1 11.65 0.38 -16.02
N ASP A 2 10.70 -0.43 -15.55
CA ASP A 2 10.09 -1.47 -16.34
C ASP A 2 9.20 -0.86 -17.46
N PRO A 3 9.06 -1.52 -18.61
CA PRO A 3 8.33 -0.98 -19.77
C PRO A 3 6.81 -1.16 -19.62
N VAL A 4 6.24 -0.64 -18.56
CA VAL A 4 4.82 -0.71 -18.28
C VAL A 4 4.10 0.52 -18.85
N HIS A 5 2.94 0.31 -19.45
CA HIS A 5 2.11 1.37 -20.00
C HIS A 5 1.29 2.03 -18.88
N THR A 6 1.70 3.21 -18.45
CA THR A 6 1.09 3.95 -17.33
C THR A 6 0.91 5.43 -17.68
N PRO A 7 0.03 5.78 -18.65
CA PRO A 7 -0.10 7.14 -19.16
C PRO A 7 -0.58 8.14 -18.11
N ASN A 8 -1.46 7.74 -17.19
CA ASN A 8 -1.98 8.60 -16.12
C ASN A 8 -0.90 8.91 -15.08
N LEU A 9 -0.18 7.89 -14.61
CA LEU A 9 0.95 8.06 -13.69
C LEU A 9 2.09 8.86 -14.35
N ASN A 10 2.37 8.63 -15.63
CA ASN A 10 3.37 9.39 -16.36
C ASN A 10 2.97 10.88 -16.49
N SER A 11 1.68 11.17 -16.68
CA SER A 11 1.18 12.55 -16.66
C SER A 11 1.25 13.15 -15.26
N PHE A 12 0.80 12.42 -14.26
CA PHE A 12 0.85 12.82 -12.87
C PHE A 12 2.27 13.11 -12.38
N ALA A 13 3.25 12.27 -12.76
CA ALA A 13 4.65 12.44 -12.39
C ALA A 13 5.27 13.75 -12.92
N ARG A 14 4.78 14.25 -14.06
CA ARG A 14 5.25 15.56 -14.60
C ARG A 14 4.79 16.74 -13.76
N GLU A 15 3.73 16.57 -12.97
CA GLU A 15 3.14 17.59 -12.10
C GLU A 15 3.44 17.36 -10.61
N ALA A 16 4.22 16.35 -10.28
CA ALA A 16 4.43 15.87 -8.91
C ALA A 16 5.91 15.97 -8.46
N LEU A 17 6.12 16.02 -7.17
CA LEU A 17 7.37 15.60 -6.55
C LEU A 17 7.43 14.07 -6.60
N VAL A 18 8.46 13.54 -7.25
CA VAL A 18 8.72 12.10 -7.38
C VAL A 18 9.92 11.72 -6.53
N LEU A 19 9.72 10.88 -5.51
CA LEU A 19 10.82 10.32 -4.74
C LEU A 19 11.37 9.08 -5.45
N SER A 20 12.62 9.14 -5.88
CA SER A 20 13.30 8.03 -6.55
C SER A 20 13.80 6.93 -5.59
N SER A 21 13.81 7.22 -4.30
CA SER A 21 14.44 6.38 -3.27
C SER A 21 13.59 6.17 -2.02
N ALA A 22 12.26 6.27 -2.13
CA ALA A 22 11.36 5.89 -1.03
C ALA A 22 11.43 4.39 -0.76
N GLN A 23 11.40 4.00 0.53
CA GLN A 23 11.70 2.64 0.99
C GLN A 23 10.56 2.03 1.79
N SER A 24 10.21 0.78 1.46
CA SER A 24 9.50 -0.12 2.36
C SER A 24 10.52 -0.78 3.28
N ASN A 25 10.57 -0.35 4.55
CA ASN A 25 11.55 -0.84 5.53
C ASN A 25 11.34 -2.30 5.95
N CYS A 26 10.12 -2.78 5.79
CA CYS A 26 9.74 -4.19 5.89
C CYS A 26 8.85 -4.46 4.67
N PRO A 27 9.43 -4.92 3.53
CA PRO A 27 8.72 -5.02 2.26
C PRO A 27 7.75 -6.22 2.25
N LEU A 28 6.75 -6.15 3.12
CA LEU A 28 5.69 -7.11 3.36
C LEU A 28 4.40 -6.35 3.70
N SER A 29 3.26 -6.78 3.16
CA SER A 29 2.01 -6.02 3.18
C SER A 29 1.60 -5.49 4.54
N SER A 30 1.30 -6.37 5.53
CA SER A 30 0.78 -5.90 6.83
C SER A 30 1.79 -5.05 7.60
N PRO A 31 3.09 -5.40 7.71
CA PRO A 31 4.08 -4.56 8.37
C PRO A 31 4.21 -3.17 7.75
N HIS A 32 4.24 -3.07 6.41
CA HIS A 32 4.30 -1.77 5.73
C HIS A 32 3.05 -0.93 6.05
N ARG A 33 1.86 -1.53 5.96
CA ARG A 33 0.59 -0.84 6.23
C ARG A 33 0.51 -0.37 7.69
N GLY A 34 1.02 -1.17 8.63
CA GLY A 34 1.20 -0.74 10.01
C GLY A 34 2.11 0.48 10.15
N MET A 35 3.27 0.48 9.47
CA MET A 35 4.18 1.63 9.45
C MET A 35 3.54 2.89 8.86
N LEU A 36 2.84 2.74 7.73
CA LEU A 36 2.14 3.83 7.05
C LEU A 36 1.03 4.44 7.93
N LEU A 37 0.23 3.59 8.59
CA LEU A 37 -0.89 4.04 9.41
C LEU A 37 -0.46 4.70 10.72
N THR A 38 0.63 4.23 11.34
CA THR A 38 1.04 4.64 12.70
C THR A 38 2.28 5.51 12.76
N GLY A 39 3.06 5.59 11.68
CA GLY A 39 4.41 6.21 11.73
C GLY A 39 5.41 5.44 12.58
N MET A 40 5.18 4.15 12.87
CA MET A 40 6.02 3.33 13.74
C MET A 40 6.55 2.09 13.01
N TYR A 41 7.76 1.65 13.38
CA TYR A 41 8.32 0.39 12.86
C TYR A 41 7.50 -0.83 13.31
N PRO A 42 7.61 -1.99 12.61
CA PRO A 42 6.70 -3.13 12.73
C PRO A 42 6.43 -3.61 14.16
N ASN A 43 7.48 -3.77 14.97
CA ASN A 43 7.31 -4.26 16.34
C ASN A 43 6.57 -3.26 17.26
N LYS A 44 6.69 -1.97 16.96
CA LYS A 44 6.01 -0.92 17.75
C LYS A 44 4.60 -0.65 17.27
N SER A 45 4.35 -0.80 15.97
CA SER A 45 2.99 -0.70 15.40
C SER A 45 2.07 -1.86 15.79
N GLY A 46 2.64 -2.99 16.24
CA GLY A 46 1.92 -4.23 16.56
C GLY A 46 1.84 -5.20 15.38
N ILE A 47 2.46 -4.88 14.24
CA ILE A 47 2.41 -5.73 13.03
C ILE A 47 3.81 -6.17 12.61
N PRO A 48 4.44 -7.13 13.32
CA PRO A 48 5.75 -7.63 12.95
C PRO A 48 5.74 -8.52 11.70
N LEU A 49 4.61 -9.16 11.38
CA LEU A 49 4.41 -10.11 10.27
C LEU A 49 3.08 -9.84 9.58
N ASN A 50 2.81 -10.51 8.45
CA ASN A 50 1.48 -10.49 7.85
C ASN A 50 0.42 -11.03 8.81
N CYS A 51 -0.70 -10.33 8.88
CA CYS A 51 -1.84 -10.74 9.71
C CYS A 51 -2.50 -12.00 9.15
N ASN A 52 -2.66 -13.01 9.98
CA ASN A 52 -3.51 -14.17 9.73
C ASN A 52 -3.91 -14.81 11.07
N SER A 53 -4.88 -15.72 11.07
CA SER A 53 -5.42 -16.31 12.30
C SER A 53 -4.43 -17.13 13.12
N ASN A 54 -3.28 -17.51 12.57
CA ASN A 54 -2.21 -18.22 13.29
C ASN A 54 -1.16 -17.25 13.90
N ARG A 55 -1.32 -15.94 13.69
CA ARG A 55 -0.36 -14.91 14.15
C ARG A 55 -1.04 -13.85 15.03
N PRO A 56 -1.53 -14.22 16.23
CA PRO A 56 -2.29 -13.30 17.10
C PRO A 56 -1.49 -12.08 17.57
N ILE A 57 -0.16 -12.12 17.50
CA ILE A 57 0.71 -10.98 17.82
C ILE A 57 0.75 -9.93 16.71
N SER A 58 0.26 -10.25 15.52
CA SER A 58 0.33 -9.38 14.34
C SER A 58 -1.03 -8.74 14.11
N SER A 59 -1.27 -7.63 14.76
CA SER A 59 -2.46 -6.80 14.63
C SER A 59 -2.16 -5.36 14.97
N LEU A 60 -2.77 -4.44 14.24
CA LEU A 60 -2.63 -3.00 14.51
C LEU A 60 -3.06 -2.70 15.94
N ARG A 61 -2.22 -1.98 16.67
CA ARG A 61 -2.51 -1.60 18.07
C ARG A 61 -3.73 -0.69 18.13
N ALA A 62 -4.65 -1.01 19.05
CA ALA A 62 -5.85 -0.21 19.30
C ALA A 62 -5.59 1.02 20.19
N ASP A 63 -4.46 1.04 20.93
CA ASP A 63 -4.11 2.07 21.92
C ASP A 63 -3.18 3.16 21.36
N VAL A 64 -3.05 3.26 20.03
CA VAL A 64 -2.27 4.30 19.37
C VAL A 64 -3.12 5.06 18.36
N ASP A 65 -2.86 6.35 18.23
CA ASP A 65 -3.48 7.15 17.18
C ASP A 65 -2.83 6.84 15.84
N CYS A 66 -3.63 6.38 14.89
CA CYS A 66 -3.26 6.23 13.49
C CYS A 66 -3.52 7.53 12.72
N ILE A 67 -3.06 7.58 11.48
CA ILE A 67 -3.24 8.75 10.61
C ILE A 67 -4.72 9.17 10.49
N GLY A 68 -5.65 8.23 10.36
CA GLY A 68 -7.08 8.52 10.29
C GLY A 68 -7.63 9.09 11.60
N ASP A 69 -7.13 8.64 12.78
CA ASP A 69 -7.52 9.21 14.08
C ASP A 69 -7.12 10.68 14.17
N VAL A 70 -5.90 11.03 13.74
CA VAL A 70 -5.41 12.42 13.78
C VAL A 70 -6.21 13.31 12.84
N PHE A 71 -6.48 12.86 11.60
CA PHE A 71 -7.31 13.61 10.66
C PHE A 71 -8.74 13.79 11.17
N ASN A 72 -9.35 12.73 11.71
CA ASN A 72 -10.71 12.78 12.23
C ASN A 72 -10.82 13.76 13.43
N LYS A 73 -9.88 13.69 14.39
CA LYS A 73 -9.78 14.62 15.52
C LYS A 73 -9.55 16.06 15.06
N SER A 74 -8.95 16.26 13.89
CA SER A 74 -8.70 17.56 13.27
C SER A 74 -9.87 18.05 12.39
N GLY A 75 -11.00 17.35 12.42
CA GLY A 75 -12.25 17.79 11.77
C GLY A 75 -12.41 17.35 10.31
N TYR A 76 -11.58 16.42 9.83
CA TYR A 76 -11.73 15.85 8.48
C TYR A 76 -12.79 14.75 8.47
N ASP A 77 -13.49 14.61 7.34
CA ASP A 77 -14.22 13.40 7.03
C ASP A 77 -13.23 12.38 6.44
N CYS A 78 -13.10 11.21 7.08
CA CYS A 78 -12.11 10.21 6.78
C CYS A 78 -12.74 8.97 6.15
N ALA A 79 -12.25 8.57 4.96
CA ALA A 79 -12.75 7.42 4.23
C ALA A 79 -11.64 6.41 3.90
N TYR A 80 -11.94 5.13 4.03
CA TYR A 80 -11.06 4.02 3.65
C TYR A 80 -11.72 3.12 2.63
N PHE A 81 -10.98 2.79 1.56
CA PHE A 81 -11.43 1.90 0.48
C PHE A 81 -10.42 0.80 0.21
N GLY A 82 -10.92 -0.38 -0.14
CA GLY A 82 -10.09 -1.51 -0.58
C GLY A 82 -9.38 -2.25 0.55
N LYS A 83 -8.23 -2.83 0.25
CA LYS A 83 -7.47 -3.70 1.15
C LYS A 83 -6.89 -2.96 2.35
N LEU A 84 -7.19 -3.43 3.57
CA LEU A 84 -6.55 -2.97 4.80
C LEU A 84 -5.34 -3.82 5.20
N HIS A 85 -5.53 -5.13 5.37
CA HIS A 85 -4.54 -6.12 5.78
C HIS A 85 -3.66 -5.69 6.98
N ALA A 86 -4.29 -5.09 7.98
CA ALA A 86 -3.63 -4.61 9.20
C ALA A 86 -4.28 -5.14 10.49
N ASP A 87 -5.36 -5.92 10.36
CA ASP A 87 -6.05 -6.53 11.49
C ASP A 87 -5.85 -8.05 11.51
N PHE A 88 -5.81 -8.59 12.72
CA PHE A 88 -5.82 -10.02 12.98
C PHE A 88 -7.22 -10.59 12.72
N PRO A 89 -7.39 -11.60 11.83
CA PRO A 89 -8.67 -12.24 11.61
C PRO A 89 -9.20 -12.91 12.86
N THR A 90 -10.45 -12.64 13.18
CA THR A 90 -11.19 -13.26 14.28
C THR A 90 -12.50 -13.84 13.77
N PRO A 91 -13.15 -14.75 14.50
CA PRO A 91 -14.46 -15.28 14.11
C PRO A 91 -15.58 -14.27 14.36
N ASN A 92 -15.55 -13.15 13.62
CA ASN A 92 -16.45 -12.00 13.76
C ASN A 92 -17.17 -11.62 12.45
N ASP A 93 -17.37 -12.59 11.54
CA ASP A 93 -18.14 -12.37 10.30
C ASP A 93 -19.53 -11.82 10.62
N PRO A 94 -19.91 -10.61 10.16
CA PRO A 94 -21.22 -10.04 10.44
C PRO A 94 -22.39 -10.87 9.90
N GLN A 95 -22.18 -11.66 8.84
CA GLN A 95 -23.19 -12.52 8.24
C GLN A 95 -23.25 -13.93 8.87
N ARG A 96 -22.16 -14.34 9.54
CA ARG A 96 -22.03 -15.67 10.16
C ARG A 96 -21.41 -15.54 11.56
N PRO A 97 -22.15 -15.08 12.57
CA PRO A 97 -21.62 -14.88 13.92
C PRO A 97 -20.87 -16.10 14.45
N GLY A 98 -19.65 -15.89 14.97
CA GLY A 98 -18.79 -16.96 15.46
C GLY A 98 -17.94 -17.65 14.39
N HIS A 99 -17.99 -17.20 13.14
CA HIS A 99 -17.16 -17.72 12.05
C HIS A 99 -16.18 -16.64 11.53
N TYR A 100 -15.07 -17.08 10.95
CA TYR A 100 -14.22 -16.22 10.15
C TYR A 100 -14.94 -15.83 8.84
N VAL A 101 -14.54 -14.72 8.23
CA VAL A 101 -15.10 -14.28 6.94
C VAL A 101 -14.70 -15.17 5.76
N GLU A 102 -13.74 -16.07 5.97
CA GLU A 102 -13.36 -17.14 5.04
C GLU A 102 -13.22 -18.47 5.77
N ASP A 103 -13.45 -19.58 5.05
CA ASP A 103 -13.43 -20.93 5.65
C ASP A 103 -12.01 -21.54 5.66
N ARG A 104 -11.05 -20.92 4.95
CA ARG A 104 -9.66 -21.35 4.93
C ARG A 104 -8.97 -21.12 6.29
N ILE A 105 -8.17 -22.11 6.73
CA ILE A 105 -7.34 -21.97 7.93
C ILE A 105 -5.87 -22.16 7.54
N PRO A 106 -4.96 -21.26 7.91
CA PRO A 106 -5.24 -20.01 8.61
C PRO A 106 -6.12 -19.06 7.78
N ALA A 107 -7.03 -18.36 8.46
CA ALA A 107 -7.78 -17.29 7.85
C ALA A 107 -6.86 -16.07 7.63
N TRP A 108 -6.93 -15.48 6.47
CA TRP A 108 -6.14 -14.29 6.10
C TRP A 108 -6.99 -13.04 6.06
N ASP A 109 -8.22 -13.17 5.58
CA ASP A 109 -9.12 -12.04 5.48
C ASP A 109 -9.79 -11.73 6.82
N ALA A 110 -10.00 -10.46 7.09
CA ALA A 110 -10.55 -9.98 8.34
C ALA A 110 -11.68 -8.98 8.10
N TYR A 111 -12.78 -9.14 8.83
CA TYR A 111 -13.72 -8.04 9.02
C TYR A 111 -13.17 -7.10 10.09
N THR A 112 -13.15 -5.79 9.79
CA THR A 112 -12.69 -4.75 10.71
C THR A 112 -13.90 -4.04 11.33
N PRO A 113 -14.22 -4.28 12.61
CA PRO A 113 -15.34 -3.64 13.28
C PRO A 113 -15.08 -2.14 13.52
N LYS A 114 -16.13 -1.36 13.79
CA LYS A 114 -16.07 0.12 13.86
C LYS A 114 -15.00 0.64 14.81
N GLU A 115 -14.83 0.02 15.96
CA GLU A 115 -13.87 0.39 17.00
C GLU A 115 -12.41 0.16 16.61
N ARG A 116 -12.17 -0.57 15.51
CA ARG A 116 -10.83 -0.88 14.97
C ARG A 116 -10.50 -0.08 13.72
N ARG A 117 -11.37 0.82 13.25
CA ARG A 117 -11.20 1.57 11.99
C ARG A 117 -10.36 2.85 12.13
N HIS A 118 -9.81 3.13 13.30
CA HIS A 118 -8.84 4.20 13.54
C HIS A 118 -9.20 5.54 12.87
N GLY A 119 -10.39 6.09 13.21
CA GLY A 119 -10.82 7.40 12.74
C GLY A 119 -11.45 7.43 11.34
N PHE A 120 -11.45 6.33 10.60
CA PHE A 120 -12.15 6.25 9.32
C PHE A 120 -13.64 6.05 9.55
N ASN A 121 -14.42 7.11 9.33
CA ASN A 121 -15.88 7.16 9.57
C ASN A 121 -16.68 6.70 8.32
N TYR A 122 -16.14 6.76 7.13
CA TYR A 122 -16.67 6.07 5.95
C TYR A 122 -15.80 4.86 5.63
N TRP A 123 -16.42 3.71 5.44
CA TRP A 123 -15.70 2.44 5.29
C TRP A 123 -16.25 1.64 4.12
N TYR A 124 -15.36 1.19 3.23
CA TYR A 124 -15.67 0.25 2.17
C TYR A 124 -14.43 -0.62 1.91
N SER A 125 -14.22 -1.65 2.71
CA SER A 125 -12.91 -2.29 2.84
C SER A 125 -13.04 -3.77 3.21
N TYR A 126 -11.92 -4.46 3.10
CA TYR A 126 -11.71 -5.86 3.50
C TYR A 126 -10.29 -6.02 4.08
N GLY A 127 -9.99 -7.15 4.69
CA GLY A 127 -8.64 -7.45 5.16
C GLY A 127 -7.69 -7.72 4.00
N THR A 128 -7.65 -8.95 3.50
CA THR A 128 -6.92 -9.34 2.28
C THR A 128 -7.65 -10.47 1.57
N PHE A 129 -7.96 -10.26 0.29
CA PHE A 129 -8.68 -11.21 -0.54
C PHE A 129 -8.23 -11.09 -2.00
N ASP A 130 -7.80 -12.19 -2.60
CA ASP A 130 -7.07 -12.19 -3.86
C ASP A 130 -7.92 -12.61 -5.07
N GLU A 131 -9.25 -12.53 -4.97
CA GLU A 131 -10.20 -12.71 -6.08
C GLU A 131 -10.43 -11.37 -6.79
N HIS A 132 -9.51 -10.99 -7.70
CA HIS A 132 -9.46 -9.63 -8.24
C HIS A 132 -10.69 -9.21 -9.06
N LYS A 133 -11.41 -10.15 -9.70
CA LYS A 133 -12.65 -9.89 -10.45
C LYS A 133 -13.94 -10.23 -9.69
N ASN A 134 -13.79 -10.81 -8.51
CA ASN A 134 -14.90 -11.12 -7.61
C ASN A 134 -14.56 -10.66 -6.19
N PRO A 135 -14.17 -9.39 -6.00
CA PRO A 135 -13.78 -8.90 -4.70
C PRO A 135 -14.98 -8.87 -3.75
N ARG A 136 -14.66 -8.72 -2.46
CA ARG A 136 -15.68 -8.52 -1.43
C ARG A 136 -15.29 -7.32 -0.56
N TYR A 137 -16.31 -6.63 -0.07
CA TYR A 137 -16.13 -5.48 0.82
C TYR A 137 -17.18 -5.50 1.92
N TRP A 138 -16.87 -4.85 3.02
CA TRP A 138 -17.84 -4.48 4.04
C TRP A 138 -17.95 -2.96 4.08
N ASP A 139 -19.20 -2.47 4.09
CA ASP A 139 -19.46 -1.05 4.16
C ASP A 139 -19.38 -0.50 5.61
N THR A 140 -19.70 0.77 5.77
CA THR A 140 -19.70 1.46 7.06
C THR A 140 -20.58 0.76 8.09
N ASP A 141 -21.69 0.18 7.68
CA ASP A 141 -22.68 -0.48 8.55
C ASP A 141 -22.42 -1.97 8.74
N GLY A 142 -21.42 -2.52 8.06
CA GLY A 142 -21.03 -3.93 8.13
C GLY A 142 -21.80 -4.83 7.15
N ASN A 143 -22.48 -4.25 6.17
CA ASN A 143 -23.07 -5.01 5.09
C ASN A 143 -22.00 -5.46 4.11
N ARG A 144 -22.11 -6.71 3.65
CA ARG A 144 -21.18 -7.27 2.68
C ARG A 144 -21.65 -6.97 1.26
N HIS A 145 -20.68 -6.63 0.40
CA HIS A 145 -20.84 -6.39 -1.01
C HIS A 145 -19.88 -7.27 -1.81
N ASP A 146 -20.40 -8.00 -2.80
CA ASP A 146 -19.65 -8.91 -3.66
C ASP A 146 -19.81 -8.47 -5.14
N PRO A 147 -19.17 -7.36 -5.57
CA PRO A 147 -19.28 -6.91 -6.95
C PRO A 147 -18.60 -7.90 -7.91
N LYS A 148 -19.13 -8.00 -9.14
CA LYS A 148 -18.57 -8.81 -10.22
C LYS A 148 -17.82 -7.91 -11.19
N GLU A 149 -16.80 -7.27 -10.66
CA GLU A 149 -16.00 -6.28 -11.36
C GLU A 149 -14.55 -6.34 -10.87
N TRP A 150 -13.60 -5.99 -11.72
CA TRP A 150 -12.19 -5.92 -11.34
C TRP A 150 -11.97 -4.86 -10.26
N SER A 151 -11.37 -5.28 -9.13
CA SER A 151 -11.36 -4.52 -7.87
C SER A 151 -10.87 -3.07 -7.98
N PRO A 152 -9.77 -2.70 -8.69
CA PRO A 152 -9.35 -1.31 -8.78
C PRO A 152 -10.34 -0.40 -9.51
N LEU A 153 -11.02 -0.91 -10.56
CA LEU A 153 -12.05 -0.13 -11.26
C LEU A 153 -13.29 0.06 -10.39
N HIS A 154 -13.67 -0.97 -9.63
CA HIS A 154 -14.76 -0.85 -8.67
C HIS A 154 -14.41 0.16 -7.56
N GLU A 155 -13.22 0.04 -6.97
CA GLU A 155 -12.76 0.92 -5.90
C GLU A 155 -12.67 2.37 -6.37
N SER A 156 -12.19 2.64 -7.59
CA SER A 156 -12.16 4.00 -8.15
C SER A 156 -13.55 4.60 -8.30
N LYS A 157 -14.55 3.81 -8.73
CA LYS A 157 -15.95 4.25 -8.81
C LYS A 157 -16.52 4.58 -7.43
N MET A 158 -16.23 3.78 -6.42
CA MET A 158 -16.65 4.03 -5.04
C MET A 158 -16.02 5.32 -4.48
N VAL A 159 -14.74 5.56 -4.77
CA VAL A 159 -14.06 6.82 -4.40
C VAL A 159 -14.69 8.00 -5.10
N VAL A 160 -14.98 7.89 -6.40
CA VAL A 160 -15.65 8.97 -7.18
C VAL A 160 -17.05 9.25 -6.62
N SER A 161 -17.83 8.22 -6.30
CA SER A 161 -19.15 8.36 -5.66
C SER A 161 -19.05 9.09 -4.31
N TYR A 162 -18.07 8.74 -3.48
CA TYR A 162 -17.80 9.43 -2.20
C TYR A 162 -17.41 10.91 -2.44
N LEU A 163 -16.53 11.19 -3.38
CA LEU A 163 -16.12 12.56 -3.72
C LEU A 163 -17.32 13.40 -4.19
N LYS A 164 -18.20 12.84 -5.02
CA LYS A 164 -19.45 13.45 -5.46
C LYS A 164 -20.50 13.57 -4.35
N ASN A 165 -20.23 12.99 -3.19
CA ASN A 165 -21.15 12.92 -2.04
C ASN A 165 -22.49 12.28 -2.38
N GLU A 166 -22.48 11.27 -3.24
CA GLU A 166 -23.68 10.50 -3.56
C GLU A 166 -24.21 9.82 -2.28
N GLY A 167 -25.51 9.96 -2.02
CA GLY A 167 -26.12 9.46 -0.80
C GLY A 167 -25.85 10.32 0.46
N ASN A 168 -25.25 11.49 0.32
CA ASN A 168 -24.91 12.40 1.44
C ASN A 168 -24.06 11.73 2.53
N VAL A 169 -23.04 10.98 2.12
CA VAL A 169 -22.21 10.14 2.98
C VAL A 169 -21.11 10.94 3.72
N ARG A 170 -20.88 12.19 3.35
CA ARG A 170 -19.93 13.09 4.01
C ARG A 170 -20.49 14.52 4.15
N ASP A 171 -19.91 15.29 5.06
CA ASP A 171 -20.21 16.72 5.17
C ASP A 171 -19.40 17.50 4.11
N PRO A 172 -20.04 18.12 3.09
CA PRO A 172 -19.32 18.85 2.04
C PRO A 172 -18.60 20.11 2.54
N LYS A 173 -18.86 20.56 3.78
CA LYS A 173 -18.19 21.71 4.40
C LYS A 173 -16.89 21.33 5.11
N LYS A 174 -16.66 20.04 5.34
CA LYS A 174 -15.44 19.54 5.95
C LYS A 174 -14.41 19.17 4.90
N PRO A 175 -13.11 19.31 5.19
CA PRO A 175 -12.08 18.68 4.38
C PRO A 175 -12.20 17.16 4.46
N PHE A 176 -11.70 16.46 3.48
CA PHE A 176 -11.69 14.99 3.46
C PHE A 176 -10.27 14.44 3.50
N PHE A 177 -10.16 13.26 4.09
CA PHE A 177 -8.98 12.39 4.01
C PHE A 177 -9.40 11.03 3.48
N ILE A 178 -8.84 10.60 2.36
CA ILE A 178 -9.20 9.34 1.70
C ILE A 178 -7.95 8.47 1.58
N MET A 179 -8.05 7.20 2.00
CA MET A 179 -7.08 6.17 1.70
C MET A 179 -7.70 5.10 0.81
N VAL A 180 -6.96 4.69 -0.23
CA VAL A 180 -7.38 3.64 -1.16
C VAL A 180 -6.30 2.59 -1.23
N GLY A 181 -6.60 1.38 -0.79
CA GLY A 181 -5.71 0.24 -0.83
C GLY A 181 -6.06 -0.73 -1.96
N MET A 182 -5.70 -0.43 -3.19
CA MET A 182 -5.91 -1.35 -4.32
C MET A 182 -5.06 -2.61 -4.14
N ASN A 183 -5.69 -3.81 -4.28
CA ASN A 183 -4.96 -5.06 -4.13
C ASN A 183 -4.06 -5.38 -5.33
N PRO A 184 -4.53 -5.32 -6.60
CA PRO A 184 -3.64 -5.46 -7.75
C PRO A 184 -2.54 -4.39 -7.77
N PRO A 185 -1.34 -4.73 -8.22
CA PRO A 185 -0.94 -5.96 -8.91
C PRO A 185 -0.47 -7.12 -8.01
N HIS A 186 -0.97 -7.25 -6.77
CA HIS A 186 -0.71 -8.41 -5.91
C HIS A 186 -1.09 -9.71 -6.64
N SER A 187 -0.35 -10.79 -6.37
CA SER A 187 -0.71 -12.12 -6.89
C SER A 187 -2.15 -12.52 -6.49
N PRO A 188 -2.85 -13.34 -7.30
CA PRO A 188 -2.38 -13.97 -8.53
C PRO A 188 -2.26 -12.99 -9.71
N TYR A 189 -1.35 -13.30 -10.63
CA TYR A 189 -1.20 -12.64 -11.92
C TYR A 189 -0.82 -13.72 -12.96
N ARG A 190 -1.73 -14.70 -13.18
CA ARG A 190 -1.48 -15.91 -13.98
C ARG A 190 -2.44 -16.08 -15.15
N SER A 191 -3.54 -15.36 -15.13
CA SER A 191 -4.61 -15.51 -16.12
C SER A 191 -5.36 -14.22 -16.34
N LEU A 192 -6.31 -14.23 -17.26
CA LEU A 192 -7.24 -13.13 -17.48
C LEU A 192 -8.25 -12.94 -16.32
N ASP A 193 -8.28 -13.82 -15.34
CA ASP A 193 -9.06 -13.61 -14.12
C ASP A 193 -8.42 -12.56 -13.20
N ASP A 194 -7.13 -12.31 -13.39
CA ASP A 194 -6.33 -11.45 -12.52
C ASP A 194 -6.18 -10.01 -13.04
N CYS A 195 -6.48 -9.76 -14.32
CA CYS A 195 -6.33 -8.45 -14.97
C CYS A 195 -7.41 -8.23 -16.03
N MET A 196 -7.47 -7.01 -16.55
CA MET A 196 -8.36 -6.70 -17.66
C MET A 196 -7.75 -7.17 -18.98
N GLU A 197 -8.57 -7.79 -19.86
CA GLU A 197 -8.12 -8.31 -21.14
C GLU A 197 -7.58 -7.22 -22.07
N GLU A 198 -8.18 -6.05 -22.06
CA GLU A 198 -7.73 -4.89 -22.83
C GLU A 198 -6.32 -4.45 -22.45
N ASP A 199 -5.96 -4.52 -21.16
CA ASP A 199 -4.62 -4.21 -20.67
C ASP A 199 -3.63 -5.32 -21.01
N PHE A 200 -4.04 -6.59 -20.88
CA PHE A 200 -3.23 -7.74 -21.25
C PHE A 200 -2.87 -7.73 -22.74
N ASN A 201 -3.79 -7.28 -23.61
CA ASN A 201 -3.56 -7.18 -25.05
C ASN A 201 -2.39 -6.25 -25.43
N LEU A 202 -1.97 -5.34 -24.54
CA LEU A 202 -0.79 -4.50 -24.73
C LEU A 202 0.52 -5.28 -24.63
N TYR A 203 0.51 -6.45 -23.98
CA TYR A 203 1.73 -7.20 -23.62
C TYR A 203 1.78 -8.62 -24.19
N LYS A 204 0.64 -9.22 -24.60
CA LYS A 204 0.52 -10.64 -24.93
C LYS A 204 1.50 -11.12 -26.01
N ASP A 205 1.76 -10.27 -27.01
CA ASP A 205 2.61 -10.62 -28.16
C ASP A 205 4.03 -10.05 -28.04
N GLN A 206 4.35 -9.36 -26.93
CA GLN A 206 5.67 -8.80 -26.73
C GLN A 206 6.67 -9.88 -26.30
N PRO A 207 7.91 -9.88 -26.84
CA PRO A 207 8.95 -10.80 -26.40
C PRO A 207 9.29 -10.58 -24.91
N LEU A 208 9.60 -11.64 -24.15
CA LEU A 208 10.03 -11.52 -22.76
C LEU A 208 11.25 -10.61 -22.59
N ASP A 209 12.14 -10.58 -23.59
CA ASP A 209 13.33 -9.72 -23.59
C ASP A 209 13.00 -8.24 -23.58
N SER A 210 11.85 -7.84 -24.13
CA SER A 210 11.38 -6.46 -24.11
C SER A 210 10.59 -6.11 -22.83
N LEU A 211 10.13 -7.09 -22.07
CA LEU A 211 9.38 -6.91 -20.83
C LEU A 211 10.28 -7.02 -19.61
N LEU A 212 11.09 -8.08 -19.52
CA LEU A 212 12.02 -8.31 -18.42
C LEU A 212 13.38 -7.69 -18.73
N ILE A 213 13.44 -6.36 -18.73
CA ILE A 213 14.64 -5.58 -19.12
C ILE A 213 15.66 -5.36 -18.01
N ARG A 214 15.31 -5.72 -16.77
CA ARG A 214 16.24 -5.57 -15.64
C ARG A 214 17.48 -6.44 -15.87
N PRO A 215 18.72 -5.92 -15.68
CA PRO A 215 19.96 -6.69 -15.99
C PRO A 215 20.10 -8.00 -15.22
N ASN A 216 19.46 -8.10 -14.07
CA ASN A 216 19.48 -9.26 -13.16
C ASN A 216 18.21 -10.12 -13.26
N ALA A 217 17.37 -9.92 -14.29
CA ALA A 217 16.18 -10.74 -14.51
C ALA A 217 16.53 -12.09 -15.13
N ASP A 218 16.08 -13.18 -14.51
CA ASP A 218 16.18 -14.53 -15.04
C ASP A 218 14.91 -14.90 -15.80
N LYS A 219 14.98 -14.79 -17.12
CA LYS A 219 13.87 -15.05 -18.06
C LYS A 219 13.54 -16.55 -18.21
N LYS A 220 14.36 -17.44 -17.65
CA LYS A 220 14.12 -18.90 -17.67
C LYS A 220 13.25 -19.38 -16.51
N ARG A 221 12.90 -18.48 -15.59
CA ARG A 221 12.04 -18.83 -14.47
C ARG A 221 10.63 -19.17 -14.95
N GLU A 222 10.00 -20.14 -14.31
CA GLU A 222 8.63 -20.58 -14.62
C GLU A 222 7.64 -19.41 -14.60
N LYS A 223 7.80 -18.48 -13.65
CA LYS A 223 6.93 -17.30 -13.52
C LYS A 223 7.23 -16.16 -14.50
N ALA A 224 8.24 -16.28 -15.39
CA ALA A 224 8.59 -15.18 -16.31
C ALA A 224 7.42 -14.77 -17.22
N GLU A 225 6.62 -15.72 -17.68
CA GLU A 225 5.42 -15.46 -18.50
C GLU A 225 4.35 -14.64 -17.74
N SER A 226 4.33 -14.72 -16.42
CA SER A 226 3.40 -13.98 -15.58
C SER A 226 3.62 -12.46 -15.64
N VAL A 227 4.76 -11.99 -16.14
CA VAL A 227 5.06 -10.55 -16.29
C VAL A 227 4.00 -9.82 -17.11
N ARG A 228 3.40 -10.49 -18.10
CA ARG A 228 2.36 -9.91 -18.96
C ARG A 228 1.10 -9.57 -18.17
N TYR A 229 0.67 -10.49 -17.31
CA TYR A 229 -0.49 -10.29 -16.44
C TYR A 229 -0.21 -9.27 -15.33
N TYR A 230 1.01 -9.31 -14.79
CA TYR A 230 1.46 -8.33 -13.80
C TYR A 230 1.48 -6.91 -14.39
N PHE A 231 2.06 -6.71 -15.57
CA PHE A 231 2.08 -5.40 -16.24
C PHE A 231 0.67 -4.95 -16.66
N ALA A 232 -0.17 -5.86 -17.09
CA ALA A 232 -1.58 -5.59 -17.36
C ALA A 232 -2.31 -5.09 -16.11
N SER A 233 -2.07 -5.73 -14.97
CA SER A 233 -2.65 -5.27 -13.68
C SER A 233 -2.15 -3.89 -13.29
N VAL A 234 -0.86 -3.58 -13.48
CA VAL A 234 -0.31 -2.23 -13.22
C VAL A 234 -0.96 -1.18 -14.16
N THR A 235 -1.13 -1.51 -15.45
CA THR A 235 -1.82 -0.64 -16.42
C THR A 235 -3.27 -0.38 -16.01
N GLY A 236 -3.97 -1.39 -15.54
CA GLY A 236 -5.34 -1.23 -15.06
C GLY A 236 -5.44 -0.38 -13.78
N VAL A 237 -4.48 -0.52 -12.86
CA VAL A 237 -4.39 0.36 -11.66
C VAL A 237 -4.12 1.81 -12.08
N ASP A 238 -3.25 2.04 -13.07
CA ASP A 238 -3.01 3.37 -13.65
C ASP A 238 -4.32 3.99 -14.17
N ARG A 239 -5.15 3.20 -14.85
CA ARG A 239 -6.46 3.65 -15.37
C ARG A 239 -7.42 3.98 -14.22
N ALA A 240 -7.51 3.14 -13.21
CA ALA A 240 -8.33 3.39 -12.03
C ALA A 240 -7.91 4.67 -11.29
N PHE A 241 -6.60 4.89 -11.15
CA PHE A 241 -6.05 6.13 -10.62
C PHE A 241 -6.41 7.34 -11.49
N GLY A 242 -6.32 7.20 -12.81
CA GLY A 242 -6.73 8.24 -13.78
C GLY A 242 -8.19 8.67 -13.60
N GLN A 243 -9.11 7.73 -13.34
CA GLN A 243 -10.53 8.04 -13.07
C GLN A 243 -10.72 8.91 -11.82
N ILE A 244 -9.95 8.66 -10.77
CA ILE A 244 -9.99 9.48 -9.54
C ILE A 244 -9.45 10.89 -9.83
N LEU A 245 -8.34 11.00 -10.55
CA LEU A 245 -7.75 12.30 -10.92
C LEU A 245 -8.71 13.14 -11.79
N GLU A 246 -9.37 12.51 -12.74
CA GLU A 246 -10.35 13.18 -13.61
C GLU A 246 -11.54 13.69 -12.79
N ALA A 247 -12.08 12.87 -11.89
CA ALA A 247 -13.18 13.26 -11.01
C ALA A 247 -12.81 14.46 -10.12
N LEU A 248 -11.60 14.49 -9.54
CA LEU A 248 -11.12 15.64 -8.77
C LEU A 248 -11.09 16.91 -9.62
N LYS A 249 -10.63 16.79 -10.87
CA LYS A 249 -10.55 17.91 -11.81
C LYS A 249 -11.93 18.40 -12.25
N GLU A 250 -12.84 17.49 -12.65
CA GLU A 250 -14.22 17.80 -13.01
C GLU A 250 -14.99 18.55 -11.91
N MET A 251 -14.70 18.20 -10.64
CA MET A 251 -15.31 18.85 -9.48
C MET A 251 -14.56 20.11 -9.01
N GLY A 252 -13.47 20.50 -9.67
CA GLY A 252 -12.64 21.64 -9.28
C GLY A 252 -11.92 21.46 -7.93
N LEU A 253 -11.74 20.23 -7.48
CA LEU A 253 -11.06 19.90 -6.21
C LEU A 253 -9.55 19.70 -6.39
N ASP A 254 -9.09 19.49 -7.60
CA ASP A 254 -7.70 19.11 -7.94
C ASP A 254 -6.64 20.10 -7.46
N LYS A 255 -6.98 21.40 -7.38
CA LYS A 255 -6.05 22.46 -6.94
C LYS A 255 -5.86 22.54 -5.44
N ASN A 256 -6.85 22.08 -4.67
CA ASN A 256 -6.84 22.11 -3.21
C ASN A 256 -6.84 20.69 -2.59
N THR A 257 -6.36 19.71 -3.36
CA THR A 257 -6.21 18.33 -2.89
C THR A 257 -4.77 17.89 -3.06
N ILE A 258 -4.16 17.44 -1.96
CA ILE A 258 -2.89 16.74 -2.00
C ILE A 258 -3.18 15.33 -2.45
N VAL A 259 -2.60 14.92 -3.59
CA VAL A 259 -2.73 13.57 -4.11
C VAL A 259 -1.40 12.85 -3.97
N ILE A 260 -1.42 11.68 -3.34
CA ILE A 260 -0.24 10.84 -3.14
C ILE A 260 -0.50 9.48 -3.80
N PHE A 261 0.45 9.04 -4.62
CA PHE A 261 0.50 7.69 -5.16
C PHE A 261 1.72 6.95 -4.61
N ALA A 262 1.50 5.80 -4.00
CA ALA A 262 2.56 4.96 -3.43
C ALA A 262 2.19 3.47 -3.51
N SER A 263 3.16 2.58 -3.27
CA SER A 263 2.89 1.15 -3.00
C SER A 263 3.43 0.75 -1.62
N ASP A 264 2.96 -0.41 -1.13
CA ASP A 264 3.40 -0.95 0.17
C ASP A 264 4.78 -1.64 0.09
N HIS A 265 5.12 -2.25 -1.04
CA HIS A 265 6.43 -2.82 -1.34
C HIS A 265 6.62 -2.95 -2.85
N GLY A 266 7.80 -3.34 -3.28
CA GLY A 266 8.08 -3.64 -4.66
C GLY A 266 7.79 -5.10 -5.03
N GLU A 267 8.23 -5.51 -6.23
CA GLU A 267 8.10 -6.85 -6.79
C GLU A 267 9.41 -7.24 -7.48
N THR A 268 10.00 -8.37 -7.11
CA THR A 268 11.25 -8.86 -7.70
C THR A 268 11.11 -9.25 -9.15
N MET A 269 9.97 -9.78 -9.54
CA MET A 269 9.63 -10.20 -10.91
C MET A 269 10.82 -10.81 -11.64
N CYS A 270 11.20 -12.02 -11.23
CA CYS A 270 12.32 -12.79 -11.76
C CYS A 270 13.73 -12.21 -11.56
N SER A 271 13.88 -11.08 -10.86
CA SER A 271 15.17 -10.50 -10.53
C SER A 271 15.85 -11.23 -9.37
N GLN A 272 17.16 -11.03 -9.19
CA GLN A 272 17.95 -11.51 -8.04
C GLN A 272 18.00 -13.04 -7.86
N PHE A 273 17.69 -13.81 -8.88
CA PHE A 273 17.67 -15.28 -8.82
C PHE A 273 16.82 -15.85 -7.67
N THR A 274 15.80 -15.12 -7.24
CA THR A 274 14.87 -15.54 -6.19
C THR A 274 13.46 -15.73 -6.73
N ASP A 275 12.71 -16.68 -6.14
CA ASP A 275 11.28 -16.86 -6.38
C ASP A 275 10.42 -16.02 -5.45
N ASP A 276 11.04 -15.41 -4.42
CA ASP A 276 10.34 -14.51 -3.52
C ASP A 276 9.97 -13.22 -4.25
N PRO A 277 8.68 -12.88 -4.31
CA PRO A 277 8.24 -11.66 -4.95
C PRO A 277 8.66 -10.40 -4.17
N LYS A 278 8.84 -10.54 -2.87
CA LYS A 278 9.03 -9.45 -1.89
C LYS A 278 9.75 -9.97 -0.64
N ASN A 279 9.71 -9.21 0.46
CA ASN A 279 10.26 -9.61 1.76
C ASN A 279 11.77 -9.87 1.74
N SER A 280 12.51 -9.06 1.01
CA SER A 280 13.95 -9.19 0.83
C SER A 280 14.65 -7.82 0.86
N PRO A 281 15.97 -7.76 1.13
CA PRO A 281 16.73 -6.51 1.15
C PRO A 281 17.04 -5.95 -0.24
N TYR A 282 16.58 -6.61 -1.30
CA TYR A 282 16.82 -6.16 -2.66
C TYR A 282 16.06 -4.88 -2.99
N SER A 283 16.65 -4.07 -3.87
CA SER A 283 16.03 -2.82 -4.28
C SER A 283 14.67 -3.02 -4.93
N GLU A 284 14.49 -4.09 -5.68
CA GLU A 284 13.23 -4.45 -6.33
C GLU A 284 12.10 -4.75 -5.32
N SER A 285 12.46 -5.13 -4.10
CA SER A 285 11.53 -5.39 -3.00
C SER A 285 11.31 -4.13 -2.12
N MET A 286 12.40 -3.41 -1.80
CA MET A 286 12.37 -2.28 -0.87
C MET A 286 11.94 -0.95 -1.50
N ASN A 287 12.37 -0.66 -2.74
CA ASN A 287 12.02 0.61 -3.37
C ASN A 287 10.54 0.63 -3.76
N ILE A 288 9.87 1.70 -3.39
CA ILE A 288 8.47 1.94 -3.73
C ILE A 288 8.34 3.24 -4.53
N PRO A 289 7.40 3.33 -5.48
CA PRO A 289 7.00 4.60 -6.02
C PRO A 289 6.41 5.46 -4.89
N PHE A 290 6.76 6.75 -4.89
CA PHE A 290 6.16 7.74 -4.00
C PHE A 290 6.11 9.07 -4.72
N LEU A 291 4.91 9.47 -5.12
CA LEU A 291 4.65 10.67 -5.88
C LEU A 291 3.66 11.54 -5.12
N VAL A 292 3.95 12.83 -5.03
CA VAL A 292 3.06 13.80 -4.34
C VAL A 292 2.82 15.00 -5.23
N ARG A 293 1.54 15.32 -5.45
CA ARG A 293 1.11 16.51 -6.17
C ARG A 293 0.28 17.41 -5.25
N TYR A 294 0.67 18.66 -5.15
CA TYR A 294 -0.11 19.73 -4.54
C TYR A 294 0.10 21.01 -5.34
N PRO A 295 -0.78 21.31 -6.32
CA PRO A 295 -0.59 22.41 -7.25
C PRO A 295 -0.43 23.77 -6.56
N GLY A 296 0.58 24.52 -6.98
CA GLY A 296 0.90 25.85 -6.40
C GLY A 296 1.66 25.82 -5.08
N HIS A 297 1.79 24.64 -4.44
CA HIS A 297 2.47 24.49 -3.16
C HIS A 297 3.73 23.63 -3.24
N ILE A 298 3.69 22.51 -3.98
CA ILE A 298 4.84 21.62 -4.17
C ILE A 298 5.29 21.75 -5.64
N GLN A 299 6.56 22.08 -5.84
CA GLN A 299 7.13 22.18 -7.18
C GLN A 299 7.42 20.79 -7.75
N PRO A 300 7.01 20.48 -8.99
CA PRO A 300 7.34 19.23 -9.66
C PRO A 300 8.85 19.05 -9.78
N ARG A 301 9.36 17.91 -9.31
CA ARG A 301 10.77 17.52 -9.40
C ARG A 301 10.98 16.06 -9.07
N VAL A 302 12.16 15.56 -9.39
CA VAL A 302 12.63 14.26 -8.87
C VAL A 302 13.57 14.54 -7.70
N ASP A 303 13.36 13.83 -6.59
CA ASP A 303 14.18 13.92 -5.39
C ASP A 303 14.64 12.52 -4.95
N ASN A 304 15.86 12.41 -4.45
CA ASN A 304 16.48 11.16 -4.04
C ASN A 304 16.39 10.90 -2.52
N LEU A 305 15.49 11.55 -1.83
CA LEU A 305 15.26 11.36 -0.40
C LEU A 305 15.02 9.87 -0.10
N LEU A 306 15.83 9.31 0.80
CA LEU A 306 15.65 7.96 1.35
C LEU A 306 14.53 7.98 2.40
N MET A 307 13.31 8.31 1.96
CA MET A 307 12.13 8.34 2.82
C MET A 307 11.77 6.93 3.27
N SER A 308 11.62 6.71 4.55
CA SER A 308 11.21 5.45 5.16
C SER A 308 9.69 5.36 5.28
N ALA A 309 9.13 4.14 5.28
CA ALA A 309 7.68 3.94 5.43
C ALA A 309 7.09 4.60 6.70
N PRO A 310 7.73 4.58 7.88
CA PRO A 310 7.22 5.31 9.05
C PRO A 310 7.16 6.83 8.88
N ASP A 311 7.91 7.40 7.93
CA ASP A 311 7.91 8.85 7.68
C ASP A 311 6.64 9.31 6.96
N ILE A 312 5.88 8.38 6.36
CA ILE A 312 4.70 8.72 5.53
C ILE A 312 3.66 9.45 6.38
N MET A 313 3.23 8.87 7.49
CA MET A 313 2.21 9.48 8.36
C MET A 313 2.59 10.91 8.81
N PRO A 314 3.74 11.15 9.48
CA PRO A 314 4.07 12.49 9.94
C PRO A 314 4.29 13.47 8.79
N THR A 315 4.77 13.03 7.63
CA THR A 315 4.92 13.89 6.45
C THR A 315 3.58 14.30 5.88
N VAL A 316 2.62 13.37 5.75
CA VAL A 316 1.26 13.68 5.26
C VAL A 316 0.55 14.64 6.22
N LEU A 317 0.65 14.43 7.53
CA LEU A 317 0.13 15.35 8.52
C LEU A 317 0.78 16.75 8.41
N GLY A 318 2.10 16.80 8.24
CA GLY A 318 2.82 18.06 8.04
C GLY A 318 2.40 18.80 6.77
N LEU A 319 2.18 18.08 5.65
CA LEU A 319 1.68 18.65 4.41
C LEU A 319 0.27 19.27 4.55
N CYS A 320 -0.53 18.75 5.45
CA CYS A 320 -1.87 19.26 5.76
C CYS A 320 -1.89 20.31 6.89
N GLY A 321 -0.73 20.78 7.34
CA GLY A 321 -0.62 21.77 8.43
C GLY A 321 -0.91 21.20 9.83
N LEU A 322 -0.89 19.87 9.97
CA LEU A 322 -1.16 19.15 11.22
C LEU A 322 0.14 18.66 11.91
N GLY A 323 1.26 19.33 11.66
CA GLY A 323 2.56 18.94 12.22
C GLY A 323 2.57 18.89 13.76
N ASP A 324 1.87 19.80 14.41
CA ASP A 324 1.75 19.84 15.89
C ASP A 324 0.85 18.74 16.45
N SER A 325 0.07 18.07 15.59
CA SER A 325 -0.82 16.97 15.98
C SER A 325 -0.17 15.59 15.78
N ILE A 326 1.08 15.53 15.34
CA ILE A 326 1.82 14.27 15.20
C ILE A 326 1.98 13.63 16.59
N PRO A 327 1.49 12.39 16.80
CA PRO A 327 1.63 11.72 18.09
C PRO A 327 3.10 11.54 18.51
N SER A 328 3.39 11.74 19.79
CA SER A 328 4.76 11.69 20.34
C SER A 328 5.42 10.31 20.24
N ASN A 329 4.65 9.25 20.03
CA ASN A 329 5.12 7.88 19.87
C ASN A 329 5.50 7.50 18.42
N VAL A 330 5.27 8.39 17.46
CA VAL A 330 5.71 8.24 16.07
C VAL A 330 7.24 8.16 16.01
N GLN A 331 7.77 7.25 15.19
CA GLN A 331 9.21 7.05 14.99
C GLN A 331 9.72 7.65 13.68
N GLY A 332 8.80 7.88 12.74
CA GLY A 332 9.11 8.51 11.46
C GLY A 332 9.34 10.03 11.59
N ARG A 333 9.94 10.60 10.58
CA ARG A 333 10.25 12.03 10.47
C ARG A 333 9.25 12.72 9.54
N ASN A 334 8.93 13.97 9.85
CA ASN A 334 8.13 14.83 8.98
C ASN A 334 9.03 15.52 7.94
N TRP A 335 8.85 15.14 6.68
CA TRP A 335 9.59 15.73 5.53
C TRP A 335 8.81 16.82 4.80
N ALA A 336 7.63 17.23 5.28
CA ALA A 336 6.82 18.25 4.62
C ALA A 336 7.58 19.55 4.34
N PRO A 337 8.44 20.09 5.24
CA PRO A 337 9.22 21.27 4.91
C PRO A 337 10.10 21.11 3.67
N LEU A 338 10.72 19.92 3.49
CA LEU A 338 11.53 19.62 2.30
C LEU A 338 10.67 19.47 1.03
N PHE A 339 9.42 19.02 1.18
CA PHE A 339 8.50 18.88 0.05
C PHE A 339 8.05 20.25 -0.46
N PHE A 340 7.79 21.20 0.45
CA PHE A 340 7.45 22.58 0.09
C PHE A 340 8.64 23.40 -0.43
N ASP A 341 9.82 23.19 0.17
CA ASP A 341 11.04 23.89 -0.22
C ASP A 341 12.22 22.90 -0.31
N GLU A 342 12.73 22.68 -1.53
CA GLU A 342 13.87 21.80 -1.78
C GLU A 342 15.17 22.25 -1.08
N LYS A 343 15.24 23.54 -0.71
CA LYS A 343 16.37 24.16 -0.01
C LYS A 343 16.20 24.17 1.50
N ALA A 344 15.13 23.58 2.04
CA ALA A 344 14.94 23.51 3.47
C ALA A 344 16.17 22.86 4.14
N GLU A 345 16.69 23.53 5.17
CA GLU A 345 17.87 23.09 5.93
C GLU A 345 17.48 21.93 6.89
N ILE A 346 17.23 20.77 6.31
CA ILE A 346 16.91 19.55 7.04
C ILE A 346 17.94 18.49 6.70
N GLU A 347 18.59 17.92 7.73
CA GLU A 347 19.51 16.82 7.55
C GLU A 347 18.81 15.61 6.92
N ARG A 348 19.28 15.23 5.74
CA ARG A 348 18.77 14.05 5.02
C ARG A 348 19.29 12.75 5.64
N PRO A 349 18.51 11.66 5.63
CA PRO A 349 18.96 10.39 6.18
C PRO A 349 20.09 9.81 5.31
N GLY A 350 21.13 9.29 5.94
CA GLY A 350 22.22 8.59 5.26
C GLY A 350 21.80 7.21 4.71
N GLY A 351 20.65 6.71 5.12
CA GLY A 351 20.07 5.44 4.68
C GLY A 351 18.76 5.11 5.37
N ALA A 352 18.19 3.97 4.99
CA ALA A 352 16.94 3.43 5.51
C ALA A 352 17.17 2.04 6.14
N LEU A 353 16.47 1.76 7.21
CA LEU A 353 16.50 0.44 7.85
C LEU A 353 15.80 -0.59 6.96
N TYR A 354 16.32 -1.82 6.99
CA TYR A 354 15.64 -3.02 6.51
C TYR A 354 15.33 -3.93 7.71
N ILE A 355 14.08 -4.37 7.78
CA ILE A 355 13.59 -5.21 8.87
C ILE A 355 12.84 -6.39 8.26
N GLN A 356 13.23 -7.59 8.66
CA GLN A 356 12.50 -8.82 8.40
C GLN A 356 12.39 -9.59 9.70
N ASN A 357 11.19 -9.95 10.09
CA ASN A 357 10.96 -10.78 11.25
C ASN A 357 10.80 -12.24 10.83
N LEU A 358 11.15 -13.14 11.73
CA LEU A 358 11.02 -14.57 11.52
C LEU A 358 9.56 -14.93 11.29
N ASP A 359 9.29 -15.66 10.22
CA ASP A 359 8.01 -16.32 10.04
C ASP A 359 8.00 -17.63 10.85
N GLY A 360 7.18 -17.67 11.89
CA GLY A 360 7.08 -18.77 12.82
C GLY A 360 5.92 -19.72 12.54
N GLU A 361 5.41 -19.81 11.31
CA GLU A 361 4.37 -20.79 10.97
C GLU A 361 4.86 -22.20 11.27
N LYS A 362 4.03 -22.94 12.01
CA LYS A 362 4.26 -24.36 12.26
C LYS A 362 3.55 -25.17 11.16
N ASP A 363 4.23 -26.20 10.64
CA ASP A 363 3.58 -27.21 9.79
C ASP A 363 2.66 -28.12 10.60
N ALA A 364 2.02 -29.08 9.92
CA ALA A 364 1.11 -30.04 10.53
C ALA A 364 1.78 -30.88 11.65
N ASP A 365 3.11 -31.03 11.62
CA ASP A 365 3.90 -31.76 12.59
C ASP A 365 4.39 -30.87 13.75
N GLY A 366 3.99 -29.58 13.75
CA GLY A 366 4.38 -28.59 14.75
C GLY A 366 5.81 -28.07 14.60
N LYS A 367 6.50 -28.38 13.49
CA LYS A 367 7.81 -27.88 13.17
C LYS A 367 7.66 -26.48 12.58
N VAL A 368 8.42 -25.53 13.14
CA VAL A 368 8.46 -24.16 12.63
C VAL A 368 9.04 -24.18 11.22
N GLN A 369 8.21 -23.90 10.24
CA GLN A 369 8.65 -23.61 8.87
C GLN A 369 9.13 -22.17 8.84
N THR A 370 10.39 -21.97 8.66
CA THR A 370 11.00 -20.66 8.50
C THR A 370 11.18 -20.43 7.01
N TYR A 371 10.26 -19.69 6.40
CA TYR A 371 10.44 -19.27 5.00
C TYR A 371 11.57 -18.26 4.88
N PHE A 372 11.75 -17.39 5.89
CA PHE A 372 12.80 -16.38 5.93
C PHE A 372 13.36 -16.24 7.34
N PRO A 373 14.68 -16.29 7.52
CA PRO A 373 15.30 -16.00 8.80
C PRO A 373 15.09 -14.53 9.16
N SER A 374 14.98 -14.22 10.45
CA SER A 374 15.01 -12.82 10.89
C SER A 374 16.27 -12.14 10.38
N SER A 375 16.10 -10.95 9.83
CA SER A 375 17.23 -10.15 9.38
C SER A 375 17.06 -8.67 9.69
N ARG A 376 18.16 -7.98 9.79
CA ARG A 376 18.25 -6.53 9.92
C ARG A 376 19.26 -6.01 8.95
N GLY A 377 18.99 -4.85 8.39
CA GLY A 377 19.86 -4.26 7.39
C GLY A 377 19.79 -2.75 7.35
N TYR A 378 20.68 -2.21 6.56
CA TYR A 378 20.74 -0.78 6.31
C TYR A 378 21.01 -0.54 4.82
N LYS A 379 20.15 0.24 4.21
CA LYS A 379 20.23 0.60 2.79
C LYS A 379 20.63 2.06 2.66
N THR A 380 21.73 2.31 1.98
CA THR A 380 22.18 3.65 1.58
C THR A 380 21.83 3.90 0.11
N ALA A 381 22.19 5.06 -0.40
CA ALA A 381 22.06 5.37 -1.84
C ALA A 381 22.83 4.37 -2.73
N ARG A 382 23.91 3.77 -2.22
CA ARG A 382 24.81 2.91 -3.01
C ARG A 382 24.84 1.45 -2.57
N TYR A 383 24.69 1.17 -1.27
CA TYR A 383 24.88 -0.17 -0.71
C TYR A 383 23.68 -0.59 0.11
N THR A 384 23.41 -1.89 0.11
CA THR A 384 22.53 -2.54 1.06
C THR A 384 23.32 -3.61 1.81
N LEU A 385 23.29 -3.55 3.13
CA LEU A 385 23.87 -4.56 4.01
C LEU A 385 22.73 -5.19 4.81
N ALA A 386 22.65 -6.51 4.82
CA ALA A 386 21.69 -7.24 5.63
C ALA A 386 22.40 -8.34 6.42
N PHE A 387 22.07 -8.45 7.69
CA PHE A 387 22.54 -9.50 8.57
C PHE A 387 21.39 -10.46 8.87
N TYR A 388 21.61 -11.73 8.62
CA TYR A 388 20.71 -12.79 9.04
C TYR A 388 20.99 -13.10 10.52
N ILE A 389 19.94 -13.16 11.32
CA ILE A 389 20.03 -13.47 12.73
C ILE A 389 19.78 -14.97 12.83
N ASP A 390 20.85 -15.74 13.01
CA ASP A 390 20.75 -17.16 13.29
C ASP A 390 20.04 -17.38 14.63
N LYS A 391 19.30 -18.48 14.72
CA LYS A 391 18.60 -18.90 15.93
C LYS A 391 19.55 -19.50 16.94
#